data_c47d4530b30b78e15c762057cf9cb5c7
#
_entry.id   c47d4530b30b78e15c762057cf9cb5c7
#
_cell.length_a   1.000
_cell.length_b   1.000
_cell.length_c   1.000
_cell.angle_alpha   90.00
_cell.angle_beta   90.00
_cell.angle_gamma   90.00
#
_symmetry.space_group_name_H-M   'P 1'
#
loop_
_entity.id
_entity.type
_entity.pdbx_description
1 polymer ?
#
loop_
_entity_poly.entity_id
_entity_poly.type
_entity_poly.pdbx_seq_one_letter_code
_entity_poly.pdbx_strand_id
1 'polypeptide(L)'
;RKDVTCEEFEKQFLEQKEFLNSSRPTAVNLSWALNRMEKVLRKAMEEGKSVEQIVTLLGEEAFRMKEEDIAVCKAIGENGLSLVKPGDGILTHCNAGQLATCKYGTATAPIYLGQERGYHFRVFADETRPLLQGARLTAYELHSAGVDVTLICDNMSATVMKNGWVNAVFVGCDRVAANG
;
A
#
# COMPACT_ATOMS: atom_id res chain seq x y z
N ARG A 1 10.73 20.34 -21.75
CA ARG A 1 10.45 21.54 -22.59
C ARG A 1 11.25 22.70 -21.99
N LYS A 2 12.16 23.30 -22.76
CA LYS A 2 13.13 24.29 -22.26
C LYS A 2 12.58 25.70 -22.00
N ASP A 3 11.29 25.94 -22.24
CA ASP A 3 10.72 27.29 -22.29
C ASP A 3 9.44 27.47 -21.45
N VAL A 4 9.24 26.63 -20.40
CA VAL A 4 8.07 26.77 -19.50
C VAL A 4 8.43 27.72 -18.37
N THR A 5 7.62 28.74 -18.13
CA THR A 5 7.79 29.62 -16.97
C THR A 5 7.41 28.91 -15.66
N CYS A 6 7.90 29.39 -14.51
CA CYS A 6 7.53 28.81 -13.22
C CYS A 6 6.02 28.84 -12.97
N GLU A 7 5.35 29.91 -13.40
CA GLU A 7 3.89 30.07 -13.27
C GLU A 7 3.12 29.05 -14.12
N GLU A 8 3.57 28.85 -15.38
CA GLU A 8 2.98 27.81 -16.25
C GLU A 8 3.22 26.41 -15.71
N PHE A 9 4.40 26.16 -15.14
CA PHE A 9 4.73 24.89 -14.52
C PHE A 9 3.84 24.63 -13.30
N GLU A 10 3.67 25.61 -12.41
CA GLU A 10 2.78 25.52 -11.25
C GLU A 10 1.34 25.19 -11.67
N LYS A 11 0.82 25.93 -12.65
CA LYS A 11 -0.53 25.69 -13.18
C LYS A 11 -0.69 24.26 -13.68
N GLN A 12 0.22 23.77 -14.51
CA GLN A 12 0.20 22.40 -15.03
C GLN A 12 0.30 21.37 -13.90
N PHE A 13 1.14 21.61 -12.90
CA PHE A 13 1.28 20.72 -11.75
C PHE A 13 -0.04 20.62 -10.96
N LEU A 14 -0.69 21.74 -10.69
CA LEU A 14 -1.96 21.76 -9.95
C LEU A 14 -3.11 21.08 -10.72
N GLU A 15 -3.16 21.27 -12.04
CA GLU A 15 -4.12 20.57 -12.91
C GLU A 15 -3.89 19.05 -12.86
N GLN A 16 -2.64 18.59 -12.97
CA GLN A 16 -2.32 17.17 -12.88
C GLN A 16 -2.56 16.60 -11.47
N LYS A 17 -2.25 17.36 -10.43
CA LYS A 17 -2.58 16.98 -9.05
C LYS A 17 -4.08 16.72 -8.88
N GLU A 18 -4.92 17.63 -9.34
CA GLU A 18 -6.38 17.49 -9.23
C GLU A 18 -6.89 16.29 -10.04
N PHE A 19 -6.38 16.12 -11.26
CA PHE A 19 -6.71 14.97 -12.09
C PHE A 19 -6.37 13.64 -11.40
N LEU A 20 -5.16 13.51 -10.85
CA LEU A 20 -4.76 12.31 -10.12
C LEU A 20 -5.61 12.10 -8.86
N ASN A 21 -5.86 13.15 -8.09
CA ASN A 21 -6.64 13.10 -6.87
C ASN A 21 -8.08 12.63 -7.10
N SER A 22 -8.68 13.01 -8.22
CA SER A 22 -10.04 12.62 -8.59
C SER A 22 -10.20 11.12 -8.84
N SER A 23 -9.11 10.40 -9.12
CA SER A 23 -9.14 8.95 -9.37
C SER A 23 -9.47 8.11 -8.15
N ARG A 24 -9.19 8.62 -6.92
CA ARG A 24 -9.44 7.93 -5.65
C ARG A 24 -9.95 8.91 -4.57
N PRO A 25 -11.19 9.37 -4.67
CA PRO A 25 -11.69 10.46 -3.82
C PRO A 25 -11.83 10.10 -2.34
N THR A 26 -11.86 8.82 -2.00
CA THR A 26 -12.04 8.34 -0.61
C THR A 26 -10.74 7.90 0.06
N ALA A 27 -9.69 7.61 -0.71
CA ALA A 27 -8.41 7.14 -0.18
C ALA A 27 -7.52 8.32 0.23
N VAL A 28 -7.07 8.31 1.49
CA VAL A 28 -6.33 9.44 2.08
C VAL A 28 -4.89 9.52 1.55
N ASN A 29 -4.27 8.37 1.28
CA ASN A 29 -2.82 8.32 1.02
C ASN A 29 -2.40 9.05 -0.27
N LEU A 30 -3.19 8.94 -1.33
CA LEU A 30 -2.93 9.66 -2.58
C LEU A 30 -2.99 11.18 -2.37
N SER A 31 -4.06 11.68 -1.74
CA SER A 31 -4.19 13.11 -1.42
C SER A 31 -3.05 13.62 -0.54
N TRP A 32 -2.65 12.84 0.45
CA TRP A 32 -1.52 13.16 1.33
C TRP A 32 -0.22 13.28 0.53
N ALA A 33 0.08 12.31 -0.34
CA ALA A 33 1.28 12.33 -1.16
C ALA A 33 1.30 13.53 -2.13
N LEU A 34 0.19 13.77 -2.81
CA LEU A 34 0.05 14.91 -3.74
C LEU A 34 0.19 16.26 -3.02
N ASN A 35 -0.36 16.40 -1.81
CA ASN A 35 -0.21 17.61 -1.00
C ASN A 35 1.24 17.79 -0.51
N ARG A 36 1.96 16.70 -0.23
CA ARG A 36 3.37 16.74 0.13
C ARG A 36 4.22 17.21 -1.04
N MET A 37 3.92 16.74 -2.25
CA MET A 37 4.58 17.20 -3.49
C MET A 37 4.32 18.71 -3.75
N GLU A 38 3.08 19.17 -3.57
CA GLU A 38 2.75 20.59 -3.71
C GLU A 38 3.53 21.48 -2.73
N LYS A 39 3.70 21.03 -1.48
CA LYS A 39 4.52 21.78 -0.50
C LYS A 39 5.97 21.97 -0.96
N VAL A 40 6.56 20.93 -1.58
CA VAL A 40 7.91 21.01 -2.15
C VAL A 40 7.95 22.01 -3.31
N LEU A 41 6.97 21.95 -4.21
CA LEU A 41 6.85 22.89 -5.32
C LEU A 41 6.80 24.34 -4.81
N ARG A 42 5.85 24.65 -3.91
CA ARG A 42 5.65 26.02 -3.40
C ARG A 42 6.90 26.55 -2.70
N LYS A 43 7.51 25.75 -1.84
CA LYS A 43 8.76 26.13 -1.17
C LYS A 43 9.88 26.43 -2.18
N ALA A 44 10.04 25.60 -3.20
CA ALA A 44 11.07 25.81 -4.22
C ALA A 44 10.83 27.10 -5.05
N MET A 45 9.56 27.43 -5.33
CA MET A 45 9.18 28.67 -6.00
C MET A 45 9.46 29.90 -5.11
N GLU A 46 9.11 29.85 -3.82
CA GLU A 46 9.42 30.91 -2.84
C GLU A 46 10.93 31.18 -2.73
N GLU A 47 11.75 30.12 -2.87
CA GLU A 47 13.21 30.19 -2.91
C GLU A 47 13.77 30.67 -4.25
N GLY A 48 12.94 30.98 -5.25
CA GLY A 48 13.35 31.46 -6.56
C GLY A 48 14.08 30.40 -7.43
N LYS A 49 13.78 29.12 -7.23
CA LYS A 49 14.38 28.01 -8.01
C LYS A 49 13.90 28.03 -9.46
N SER A 50 14.77 27.61 -10.37
CA SER A 50 14.38 27.39 -11.77
C SER A 50 13.49 26.15 -11.90
N VAL A 51 12.72 26.05 -12.99
CA VAL A 51 11.88 24.87 -13.29
C VAL A 51 12.70 23.56 -13.26
N GLU A 52 13.91 23.56 -13.77
CA GLU A 52 14.80 22.39 -13.75
C GLU A 52 15.17 21.97 -12.31
N GLN A 53 15.45 22.94 -11.44
CA GLN A 53 15.72 22.69 -10.02
C GLN A 53 14.46 22.17 -9.29
N ILE A 54 13.30 22.73 -9.60
CA ILE A 54 12.02 22.29 -9.05
C ILE A 54 11.74 20.83 -9.42
N VAL A 55 11.89 20.48 -10.69
CA VAL A 55 11.70 19.10 -11.18
C VAL A 55 12.64 18.12 -10.46
N THR A 56 13.90 18.52 -10.26
CA THR A 56 14.87 17.70 -9.51
C THR A 56 14.40 17.47 -8.07
N LEU A 57 14.00 18.53 -7.35
CA LEU A 57 13.51 18.43 -5.97
C LEU A 57 12.24 17.59 -5.85
N LEU A 58 11.32 17.73 -6.80
CA LEU A 58 10.12 16.90 -6.86
C LEU A 58 10.46 15.42 -7.09
N GLY A 59 11.42 15.14 -7.97
CA GLY A 59 11.91 13.77 -8.19
C GLY A 59 12.54 13.16 -6.94
N GLU A 60 13.39 13.90 -6.23
CA GLU A 60 14.03 13.48 -4.98
C GLU A 60 12.97 13.20 -3.91
N GLU A 61 11.96 14.06 -3.79
CA GLU A 61 10.88 13.87 -2.82
C GLU A 61 10.02 12.65 -3.15
N ALA A 62 9.72 12.39 -4.42
CA ALA A 62 9.00 11.19 -4.84
C ALA A 62 9.77 9.90 -4.49
N PHE A 63 11.09 9.89 -4.70
CA PHE A 63 11.94 8.78 -4.28
C PHE A 63 11.96 8.62 -2.76
N ARG A 64 12.03 9.72 -2.01
CA ARG A 64 11.99 9.68 -0.54
C ARG A 64 10.68 9.09 -0.03
N MET A 65 9.54 9.52 -0.57
CA MET A 65 8.23 8.95 -0.21
C MET A 65 8.15 7.45 -0.50
N LYS A 66 8.70 7.01 -1.63
CA LYS A 66 8.76 5.58 -1.97
C LYS A 66 9.58 4.80 -0.94
N GLU A 67 10.76 5.27 -0.56
CA GLU A 67 11.61 4.58 0.41
C GLU A 67 11.00 4.59 1.82
N GLU A 68 10.32 5.68 2.20
CA GLU A 68 9.57 5.77 3.46
C GLU A 68 8.43 4.74 3.49
N ASP A 69 7.65 4.63 2.42
CA ASP A 69 6.56 3.64 2.31
C ASP A 69 7.09 2.20 2.42
N ILE A 70 8.17 1.89 1.71
CA ILE A 70 8.82 0.57 1.80
C ILE A 70 9.28 0.28 3.22
N ALA A 71 9.90 1.25 3.90
CA ALA A 71 10.38 1.08 5.27
C ALA A 71 9.22 0.85 6.25
N VAL A 72 8.14 1.61 6.12
CA VAL A 72 6.92 1.45 6.94
C VAL A 72 6.27 0.09 6.70
N CYS A 73 6.05 -0.30 5.45
CA CYS A 73 5.48 -1.60 5.12
C CYS A 73 6.34 -2.76 5.64
N LYS A 74 7.67 -2.65 5.54
CA LYS A 74 8.58 -3.63 6.11
C LYS A 74 8.46 -3.70 7.64
N ALA A 75 8.39 -2.56 8.33
CA ALA A 75 8.24 -2.52 9.78
C ALA A 75 6.91 -3.14 10.23
N ILE A 76 5.81 -2.90 9.50
CA ILE A 76 4.53 -3.59 9.73
C ILE A 76 4.71 -5.10 9.60
N GLY A 77 5.39 -5.55 8.56
CA GLY A 77 5.68 -6.97 8.34
C GLY A 77 6.49 -7.60 9.47
N GLU A 78 7.55 -6.96 9.93
CA GLU A 78 8.38 -7.43 11.05
C GLU A 78 7.59 -7.54 12.34
N ASN A 79 6.82 -6.51 12.68
CA ASN A 79 5.96 -6.54 13.86
C ASN A 79 4.87 -7.60 13.74
N GLY A 80 4.24 -7.75 12.58
CA GLY A 80 3.24 -8.79 12.34
C GLY A 80 3.82 -10.20 12.47
N LEU A 81 5.03 -10.44 11.98
CA LEU A 81 5.72 -11.73 12.14
C LEU A 81 5.99 -12.11 13.60
N SER A 82 6.17 -11.13 14.48
CA SER A 82 6.37 -11.41 15.92
C SER A 82 5.11 -12.01 16.60
N LEU A 83 3.96 -11.93 15.95
CA LEU A 83 2.68 -12.40 16.46
C LEU A 83 2.29 -13.79 15.97
N VAL A 84 3.04 -14.37 15.03
CA VAL A 84 2.72 -15.63 14.37
C VAL A 84 3.93 -16.54 14.31
N LYS A 85 3.68 -17.82 14.00
CA LYS A 85 4.71 -18.87 13.95
C LYS A 85 4.75 -19.52 12.56
N PRO A 86 5.88 -20.14 12.17
CA PRO A 86 5.93 -20.96 10.96
C PRO A 86 4.78 -21.98 10.91
N GLY A 87 4.15 -22.10 9.75
CA GLY A 87 3.03 -23.02 9.52
C GLY A 87 1.67 -22.50 9.94
N ASP A 88 1.57 -21.33 10.58
CA ASP A 88 0.27 -20.77 10.97
C ASP A 88 -0.64 -20.52 9.77
N GLY A 89 -1.94 -20.64 10.01
CA GLY A 89 -3.00 -20.23 9.09
C GLY A 89 -3.30 -18.75 9.25
N ILE A 90 -3.34 -18.02 8.15
CA ILE A 90 -3.61 -16.58 8.13
C ILE A 90 -4.83 -16.29 7.27
N LEU A 91 -5.78 -15.53 7.79
CA LEU A 91 -6.91 -15.00 7.04
C LEU A 91 -6.65 -13.54 6.67
N THR A 92 -6.95 -13.18 5.44
CA THR A 92 -6.92 -11.79 4.99
C THR A 92 -8.14 -11.43 4.16
N HIS A 93 -8.43 -10.15 4.05
CA HIS A 93 -9.61 -9.62 3.36
C HIS A 93 -9.22 -8.42 2.49
N CYS A 94 -9.91 -8.21 1.37
CA CYS A 94 -9.67 -7.13 0.42
C CYS A 94 -8.26 -7.20 -0.19
N ASN A 95 -7.68 -6.05 -0.53
CA ASN A 95 -6.29 -5.98 -0.98
C ASN A 95 -5.53 -4.89 -0.21
N ALA A 96 -4.73 -5.32 0.73
CA ALA A 96 -3.74 -4.52 1.43
C ALA A 96 -2.33 -5.04 1.14
N GLY A 97 -2.09 -5.40 -0.12
CA GLY A 97 -0.91 -6.06 -0.63
C GLY A 97 0.05 -5.16 -1.39
N GLN A 98 0.96 -5.79 -2.11
CA GLN A 98 2.00 -5.09 -2.89
C GLN A 98 1.43 -4.21 -3.99
N LEU A 99 0.28 -4.58 -4.56
CA LEU A 99 -0.41 -3.78 -5.59
C LEU A 99 -0.97 -2.45 -5.04
N ALA A 100 -1.10 -2.31 -3.73
CA ALA A 100 -1.61 -1.12 -3.06
C ALA A 100 -0.51 -0.25 -2.41
N THR A 101 0.75 -0.67 -2.46
CA THR A 101 1.91 -0.01 -1.82
C THR A 101 3.12 -0.02 -2.73
N CYS A 102 4.24 0.56 -2.30
CA CYS A 102 5.49 0.50 -3.07
C CYS A 102 6.20 -0.86 -2.97
N LYS A 103 6.01 -1.58 -1.85
CA LYS A 103 6.53 -2.94 -1.63
C LYS A 103 5.89 -3.56 -0.39
N TYR A 104 5.78 -4.89 -0.34
CA TYR A 104 5.29 -5.75 0.75
C TYR A 104 3.78 -5.68 1.03
N GLY A 105 3.09 -4.57 0.74
CA GLY A 105 1.77 -4.34 1.27
C GLY A 105 1.79 -3.91 2.74
N THR A 106 0.63 -3.81 3.35
CA THR A 106 0.47 -3.59 4.80
C THR A 106 0.06 -4.88 5.49
N ALA A 107 -1.21 -5.29 5.39
CA ALA A 107 -1.67 -6.55 5.99
C ALA A 107 -0.99 -7.79 5.40
N THR A 108 -0.55 -7.77 4.15
CA THR A 108 0.19 -8.88 3.53
C THR A 108 1.69 -8.85 3.81
N ALA A 109 2.23 -7.76 4.38
CA ALA A 109 3.67 -7.65 4.65
C ALA A 109 4.22 -8.77 5.54
N PRO A 110 3.55 -9.20 6.64
CA PRO A 110 3.99 -10.36 7.41
C PRO A 110 4.02 -11.65 6.58
N ILE A 111 3.08 -11.81 5.64
CA ILE A 111 3.00 -13.00 4.78
C ILE A 111 4.21 -13.05 3.84
N TYR A 112 4.54 -11.94 3.18
CA TYR A 112 5.69 -11.86 2.27
C TYR A 112 7.01 -12.08 3.00
N LEU A 113 7.22 -11.39 4.13
CA LEU A 113 8.43 -11.56 4.92
C LEU A 113 8.53 -12.98 5.51
N GLY A 114 7.41 -13.57 5.91
CA GLY A 114 7.35 -14.96 6.35
C GLY A 114 7.72 -15.93 5.22
N GLN A 115 7.21 -15.70 4.01
CA GLN A 115 7.57 -16.50 2.83
C GLN A 115 9.06 -16.41 2.52
N GLU A 116 9.65 -15.20 2.53
CA GLU A 116 11.10 -15.01 2.36
C GLU A 116 11.93 -15.76 3.41
N ARG A 117 11.38 -15.99 4.61
CA ARG A 117 12.05 -16.68 5.74
C ARG A 117 11.66 -18.15 5.87
N GLY A 118 10.90 -18.69 4.94
CA GLY A 118 10.48 -20.10 4.96
C GLY A 118 9.45 -20.44 6.05
N TYR A 119 8.57 -19.52 6.41
CA TYR A 119 7.50 -19.77 7.40
C TYR A 119 6.41 -20.68 6.87
N HIS A 120 6.21 -20.78 5.55
CA HIS A 120 5.22 -21.66 4.90
C HIS A 120 3.82 -21.49 5.49
N PHE A 121 3.33 -20.27 5.54
CA PHE A 121 1.96 -19.96 5.96
C PHE A 121 0.92 -20.58 5.03
N ARG A 122 -0.21 -21.00 5.59
CA ARG A 122 -1.44 -21.29 4.82
C ARG A 122 -2.31 -20.06 4.85
N VAL A 123 -2.50 -19.40 3.73
CA VAL A 123 -3.27 -18.16 3.65
C VAL A 123 -4.65 -18.42 3.09
N PHE A 124 -5.67 -17.92 3.78
CA PHE A 124 -7.04 -17.85 3.31
C PHE A 124 -7.34 -16.41 2.91
N ALA A 125 -7.71 -16.19 1.65
CA ALA A 125 -8.07 -14.88 1.14
C ALA A 125 -9.57 -14.85 0.84
N ASP A 126 -10.31 -13.98 1.53
CA ASP A 126 -11.70 -13.71 1.20
C ASP A 126 -11.82 -13.14 -0.21
N GLU A 127 -12.83 -13.56 -0.98
CA GLU A 127 -13.07 -13.04 -2.33
C GLU A 127 -13.36 -11.53 -2.33
N THR A 128 -13.92 -11.00 -1.26
CA THR A 128 -14.24 -9.59 -1.01
C THR A 128 -15.29 -9.05 -1.98
N ARG A 129 -16.53 -9.49 -1.77
CA ARG A 129 -17.68 -8.96 -2.53
C ARG A 129 -17.92 -7.48 -2.22
N PRO A 130 -18.45 -6.66 -3.14
CA PRO A 130 -18.87 -7.03 -4.51
C PRO A 130 -17.75 -6.86 -5.56
N LEU A 131 -16.66 -6.13 -5.28
CA LEU A 131 -15.63 -5.79 -6.28
C LEU A 131 -14.53 -6.86 -6.42
N LEU A 132 -14.52 -7.85 -5.55
CA LEU A 132 -13.66 -9.03 -5.60
C LEU A 132 -12.16 -8.71 -5.54
N GLN A 133 -11.74 -7.72 -4.73
CA GLN A 133 -10.33 -7.35 -4.59
C GLN A 133 -9.48 -8.51 -4.05
N GLY A 134 -10.03 -9.30 -3.11
CA GLY A 134 -9.35 -10.49 -2.61
C GLY A 134 -9.12 -11.54 -3.69
N ALA A 135 -10.16 -11.84 -4.48
CA ALA A 135 -10.07 -12.81 -5.57
C ALA A 135 -9.18 -12.33 -6.72
N ARG A 136 -9.33 -11.08 -7.12
CA ARG A 136 -8.67 -10.52 -8.32
C ARG A 136 -7.25 -10.05 -8.08
N LEU A 137 -6.93 -9.60 -6.88
CA LEU A 137 -5.66 -8.98 -6.55
C LEU A 137 -4.89 -9.79 -5.52
N THR A 138 -5.43 -9.98 -4.30
CA THR A 138 -4.69 -10.61 -3.19
C THR A 138 -4.34 -12.06 -3.48
N ALA A 139 -5.30 -12.87 -3.94
CA ALA A 139 -5.03 -14.27 -4.30
C ALA A 139 -3.99 -14.36 -5.43
N TYR A 140 -4.09 -13.49 -6.43
CA TYR A 140 -3.14 -13.43 -7.54
C TYR A 140 -1.72 -13.08 -7.07
N GLU A 141 -1.55 -11.99 -6.29
CA GLU A 141 -0.23 -11.54 -5.89
C GLU A 141 0.45 -12.55 -4.95
N LEU A 142 -0.30 -13.14 -3.99
CA LEU A 142 0.23 -14.14 -3.06
C LEU A 142 0.61 -15.43 -3.78
N HIS A 143 -0.25 -15.91 -4.69
CA HIS A 143 0.06 -17.08 -5.51
C HIS A 143 1.31 -16.86 -6.37
N SER A 144 1.42 -15.68 -7.00
CA SER A 144 2.59 -15.32 -7.82
C SER A 144 3.89 -15.24 -7.01
N ALA A 145 3.80 -14.98 -5.70
CA ALA A 145 4.93 -14.99 -4.77
C ALA A 145 5.24 -16.39 -4.19
N GLY A 146 4.53 -17.43 -4.63
CA GLY A 146 4.72 -18.81 -4.16
C GLY A 146 4.15 -19.08 -2.76
N VAL A 147 3.24 -18.23 -2.28
CA VAL A 147 2.53 -18.44 -1.01
C VAL A 147 1.42 -19.48 -1.22
N ASP A 148 1.25 -20.40 -0.28
CA ASP A 148 0.11 -21.32 -0.24
C ASP A 148 -1.16 -20.53 0.11
N VAL A 149 -1.91 -20.13 -0.91
CA VAL A 149 -3.12 -19.32 -0.78
C VAL A 149 -4.35 -20.06 -1.27
N THR A 150 -5.39 -20.07 -0.42
CA THR A 150 -6.71 -20.58 -0.74
C THR A 150 -7.71 -19.41 -0.81
N LEU A 151 -8.32 -19.22 -1.98
CA LEU A 151 -9.40 -18.28 -2.16
C LEU A 151 -10.69 -18.86 -1.59
N ILE A 152 -11.39 -18.10 -0.76
CA ILE A 152 -12.66 -18.50 -0.14
C ILE A 152 -13.76 -17.45 -0.37
N CYS A 153 -15.02 -17.87 -0.32
CA CYS A 153 -16.15 -16.95 -0.25
C CYS A 153 -16.15 -16.21 1.09
N ASP A 154 -16.60 -14.96 1.13
CA ASP A 154 -16.56 -14.12 2.33
C ASP A 154 -17.23 -14.78 3.57
N ASN A 155 -18.35 -15.48 3.34
CA ASN A 155 -19.06 -16.17 4.43
C ASN A 155 -18.35 -17.44 4.95
N MET A 156 -17.32 -17.92 4.25
CA MET A 156 -16.53 -19.09 4.69
C MET A 156 -15.48 -18.73 5.75
N SER A 157 -15.18 -17.44 5.97
CA SER A 157 -14.24 -16.97 7.00
C SER A 157 -14.58 -17.56 8.36
N ALA A 158 -15.88 -17.56 8.73
CA ALA A 158 -16.34 -18.16 9.97
C ALA A 158 -16.06 -19.68 10.05
N THR A 159 -16.17 -20.38 8.92
CA THR A 159 -15.93 -21.83 8.83
C THR A 159 -14.45 -22.15 9.04
N VAL A 160 -13.53 -21.46 8.35
CA VAL A 160 -12.09 -21.70 8.49
C VAL A 160 -11.58 -21.35 9.89
N MET A 161 -12.14 -20.31 10.52
CA MET A 161 -11.84 -19.96 11.90
C MET A 161 -12.38 -21.01 12.88
N LYS A 162 -13.64 -21.45 12.73
CA LYS A 162 -14.26 -22.48 13.58
C LYS A 162 -13.50 -23.81 13.53
N ASN A 163 -12.95 -24.17 12.37
CA ASN A 163 -12.18 -25.39 12.20
C ASN A 163 -10.75 -25.30 12.76
N GLY A 164 -10.35 -24.15 13.32
CA GLY A 164 -9.01 -23.94 13.86
C GLY A 164 -7.92 -23.87 12.77
N TRP A 165 -8.29 -23.54 11.53
CA TRP A 165 -7.34 -23.43 10.42
C TRP A 165 -6.68 -22.05 10.33
N VAL A 166 -7.19 -21.07 11.09
CA VAL A 166 -6.71 -19.68 11.15
C VAL A 166 -6.20 -19.39 12.56
N ASN A 167 -4.94 -18.96 12.63
CA ASN A 167 -4.25 -18.57 13.86
C ASN A 167 -4.23 -17.05 14.02
N ALA A 168 -4.21 -16.31 12.90
CA ALA A 168 -4.22 -14.85 12.89
C ALA A 168 -5.04 -14.30 11.72
N VAL A 169 -5.61 -13.11 11.92
CA VAL A 169 -6.28 -12.34 10.88
C VAL A 169 -5.51 -11.05 10.66
N PHE A 170 -5.02 -10.83 9.44
CA PHE A 170 -4.36 -9.59 9.05
C PHE A 170 -5.20 -8.87 7.99
N VAL A 171 -5.69 -7.69 8.35
CA VAL A 171 -6.50 -6.84 7.46
C VAL A 171 -5.94 -5.42 7.42
N GLY A 172 -6.12 -4.75 6.31
CA GLY A 172 -5.82 -3.33 6.18
C GLY A 172 -6.92 -2.47 6.77
N CYS A 173 -6.61 -1.20 6.98
CA CYS A 173 -7.58 -0.19 7.39
C CYS A 173 -7.23 1.15 6.73
N ASP A 174 -8.25 1.97 6.48
CA ASP A 174 -8.01 3.33 5.98
C ASP A 174 -7.54 4.27 7.09
N ARG A 175 -7.97 4.01 8.34
CA ARG A 175 -7.62 4.82 9.53
C ARG A 175 -7.57 3.98 10.78
N VAL A 176 -6.66 4.34 11.68
CA VAL A 176 -6.54 3.78 13.03
C VAL A 176 -6.73 4.91 14.02
N ALA A 177 -7.63 4.74 14.98
CA ALA A 177 -7.79 5.70 16.08
C ALA A 177 -6.57 5.66 17.02
N ALA A 178 -6.36 6.73 17.81
CA ALA A 178 -5.20 6.81 18.71
C ALA A 178 -5.13 5.71 19.78
N ASN A 179 -6.24 5.08 20.05
CA ASN A 179 -6.36 3.95 20.99
C ASN A 179 -6.40 2.57 20.29
N GLY A 180 -6.14 2.51 19.01
CA GLY A 180 -6.24 1.29 18.21
C GLY A 180 -7.69 1.03 17.80
#